data_046628f7e89f13187a2c254d37109390
#
_entry.id   046628f7e89f13187a2c254d37109390
#
_cell.length_a   1.000
_cell.length_b   1.000
_cell.length_c   1.000
_cell.angle_alpha   90.00
_cell.angle_beta   90.00
_cell.angle_gamma   90.00
#
_symmetry.space_group_name_H-M   'P 1'
#
loop_
_entity.id
_entity.type
_entity.pdbx_description
1 polymer ?
#
loop_
_entity_poly.entity_id
_entity_poly.type
_entity_poly.pdbx_seq_one_letter_code
_entity_poly.pdbx_strand_id
1 'polypeptide(L)'
;MLGVLANSGAVLVGGVIGLLFREKIKEKYTTALMAALALVSLGLGIICVVGTADTLCLILCTSVGTLIGELLRIDDRVEALGALAERKLSKSEGGFAQAFVSCSILFCVGSMAVMGSVEAGINGNNSILYAKAVLDFVASLAFGAGLGAGVMASSVCVLITEGGLTLLASALSPYLTERVVGEMSAVGGVLLLGLSINLLGLRQERMRVANMLPAVFLPIAYVPLYDLISELI
;
A
#
# COMPACT_ATOMS: atom_id res chain seq x y z
N MET A 1 -14.61 -3.14 -13.17
CA MET A 1 -13.40 -2.62 -13.85
C MET A 1 -13.35 -1.09 -13.98
N LEU A 2 -14.48 -0.38 -14.18
CA LEU A 2 -14.44 1.10 -14.30
C LEU A 2 -13.90 1.80 -13.04
N GLY A 3 -14.26 1.34 -11.84
CA GLY A 3 -13.73 1.86 -10.59
C GLY A 3 -12.21 1.69 -10.44
N VAL A 4 -11.68 0.53 -10.87
CA VAL A 4 -10.23 0.25 -10.87
C VAL A 4 -9.49 1.22 -11.78
N LEU A 5 -10.00 1.42 -13.00
CA LEU A 5 -9.40 2.36 -13.96
C LEU A 5 -9.48 3.80 -13.45
N ALA A 6 -10.59 4.16 -12.81
CA ALA A 6 -10.76 5.48 -12.20
C ALA A 6 -9.75 5.70 -11.06
N ASN A 7 -9.56 4.71 -10.17
CA ASN A 7 -8.60 4.82 -9.07
C ASN A 7 -7.16 4.85 -9.56
N SER A 8 -6.75 3.90 -10.40
CA SER A 8 -5.40 3.90 -10.98
C SER A 8 -5.12 5.19 -11.77
N GLY A 9 -6.09 5.67 -12.56
CA GLY A 9 -6.00 6.94 -13.27
C GLY A 9 -5.88 8.14 -12.33
N ALA A 10 -6.63 8.15 -11.23
CA ALA A 10 -6.57 9.19 -10.21
C ALA A 10 -5.19 9.27 -9.56
N VAL A 11 -4.60 8.13 -9.20
CA VAL A 11 -3.24 8.06 -8.65
C VAL A 11 -2.20 8.57 -9.66
N LEU A 12 -2.32 8.16 -10.93
CA LEU A 12 -1.42 8.61 -11.99
C LEU A 12 -1.50 10.12 -12.20
N VAL A 13 -2.71 10.65 -12.38
CA VAL A 13 -2.94 12.09 -12.64
C VAL A 13 -2.54 12.93 -11.43
N GLY A 14 -2.92 12.52 -10.21
CA GLY A 14 -2.51 13.19 -8.97
C GLY A 14 -0.99 13.21 -8.81
N GLY A 15 -0.33 12.08 -9.06
CA GLY A 15 1.13 11.97 -9.04
C GLY A 15 1.83 12.85 -10.05
N VAL A 16 1.32 12.92 -11.30
CA VAL A 16 1.83 13.82 -12.35
C VAL A 16 1.69 15.28 -11.94
N ILE A 17 0.49 15.68 -11.49
CA ILE A 17 0.25 17.07 -11.06
C ILE A 17 1.15 17.40 -9.87
N GLY A 18 1.24 16.52 -8.86
CA GLY A 18 2.12 16.70 -7.72
C GLY A 18 3.58 16.88 -8.12
N LEU A 19 4.08 16.04 -9.03
CA LEU A 19 5.44 16.13 -9.55
C LEU A 19 5.71 17.47 -10.27
N LEU A 20 4.75 17.95 -11.08
CA LEU A 20 4.87 19.24 -11.76
C LEU A 20 4.94 20.44 -10.78
N PHE A 21 4.27 20.32 -9.63
CA PHE A 21 4.36 21.33 -8.58
C PHE A 21 5.63 21.23 -7.75
N ARG A 22 6.30 20.07 -7.70
CA ARG A 22 7.52 19.84 -6.92
C ARG A 22 8.62 20.86 -7.25
N GLU A 23 8.87 21.14 -8.53
CA GLU A 23 9.90 22.09 -8.96
C GLU A 23 9.61 23.56 -8.56
N LYS A 24 8.33 23.87 -8.27
CA LYS A 24 7.89 25.22 -7.89
C LYS A 24 7.82 25.42 -6.38
N ILE A 25 7.90 24.34 -5.60
CA ILE A 25 7.81 24.36 -4.14
C ILE A 25 9.21 24.49 -3.55
N LYS A 26 9.42 25.49 -2.69
CA LYS A 26 10.71 25.65 -1.99
C LYS A 26 10.94 24.44 -1.05
N GLU A 27 12.20 24.00 -0.91
CA GLU A 27 12.63 22.85 -0.09
C GLU A 27 12.01 22.84 1.33
N LYS A 28 11.92 24.01 1.97
CA LYS A 28 11.26 24.15 3.28
C LYS A 28 9.84 23.61 3.31
N TYR A 29 9.06 23.85 2.26
CA TYR A 29 7.66 23.38 2.20
C TYR A 29 7.58 21.90 1.88
N THR A 30 8.49 21.40 1.04
CA THR A 30 8.59 19.97 0.72
C THR A 30 8.92 19.17 2.00
N THR A 31 9.88 19.61 2.79
CA THR A 31 10.23 18.99 4.08
C THR A 31 9.05 18.98 5.05
N ALA A 32 8.34 20.11 5.17
CA ALA A 32 7.16 20.19 6.03
C ALA A 32 6.03 19.27 5.54
N LEU A 33 5.80 19.19 4.22
CA LEU A 33 4.82 18.30 3.61
C LEU A 33 5.17 16.84 3.87
N MET A 34 6.44 16.46 3.72
CA MET A 34 6.91 15.09 3.99
C MET A 34 6.68 14.68 5.45
N ALA A 35 6.97 15.58 6.40
CA ALA A 35 6.70 15.32 7.81
C ALA A 35 5.18 15.15 8.08
N ALA A 36 4.34 15.99 7.47
CA ALA A 36 2.90 15.88 7.60
C ALA A 36 2.37 14.56 7.02
N LEU A 37 2.84 14.16 5.83
CA LEU A 37 2.46 12.89 5.18
C LEU A 37 2.91 11.68 5.99
N ALA A 38 4.12 11.74 6.58
CA ALA A 38 4.61 10.70 7.48
C ALA A 38 3.72 10.54 8.73
N LEU A 39 3.29 11.66 9.34
CA LEU A 39 2.38 11.64 10.48
C LEU A 39 0.99 11.11 10.12
N VAL A 40 0.47 11.46 8.94
CA VAL A 40 -0.80 10.90 8.44
C VAL A 40 -0.68 9.40 8.24
N SER A 41 0.41 8.92 7.60
CA SER A 41 0.67 7.49 7.42
C SER A 41 0.81 6.76 8.76
N LEU A 42 1.43 7.40 9.76
CA LEU A 42 1.52 6.89 11.13
C LEU A 42 0.13 6.72 11.74
N GLY A 43 -0.71 7.76 11.65
CA GLY A 43 -2.07 7.73 12.17
C GLY A 43 -2.92 6.64 11.51
N LEU A 44 -2.86 6.51 10.19
CA LEU A 44 -3.54 5.45 9.44
C LEU A 44 -3.03 4.06 9.85
N GLY A 45 -1.72 3.89 10.01
CA GLY A 45 -1.12 2.64 10.49
C GLY A 45 -1.64 2.24 11.86
N ILE A 46 -1.72 3.19 12.81
CA ILE A 46 -2.28 2.95 14.15
C ILE A 46 -3.76 2.52 14.07
N ILE A 47 -4.57 3.24 13.29
CA ILE A 47 -6.00 2.93 13.13
C ILE A 47 -6.16 1.50 12.59
N CYS A 48 -5.39 1.12 11.59
CA CYS A 48 -5.44 -0.23 11.02
C CYS A 48 -5.02 -1.30 12.03
N VAL A 49 -3.91 -1.11 12.75
CA VAL A 49 -3.41 -2.07 13.76
C VAL A 49 -4.38 -2.25 14.91
N VAL A 50 -4.95 -1.16 15.43
CA VAL A 50 -5.94 -1.21 16.52
C VAL A 50 -7.23 -1.91 16.10
N GLY A 51 -7.52 -1.94 14.78
CA GLY A 51 -8.65 -2.65 14.21
C GLY A 51 -8.52 -4.17 14.15
N THR A 52 -7.37 -4.77 14.57
CA THR A 52 -7.23 -6.23 14.62
C THR A 52 -8.19 -6.86 15.62
N ALA A 53 -8.83 -7.94 15.22
CA ALA A 53 -9.60 -8.79 16.12
C ALA A 53 -8.78 -9.96 16.69
N ASP A 54 -7.60 -10.23 16.10
CA ASP A 54 -6.73 -11.34 16.47
C ASP A 54 -5.25 -10.93 16.51
N THR A 55 -4.78 -10.61 17.70
CA THR A 55 -3.38 -10.21 17.94
C THR A 55 -2.38 -11.31 17.55
N LEU A 56 -2.75 -12.60 17.66
CA LEU A 56 -1.92 -13.71 17.22
C LEU A 56 -1.75 -13.71 15.71
N CYS A 57 -2.83 -13.48 14.96
CA CYS A 57 -2.80 -13.30 13.51
C CYS A 57 -1.82 -12.20 13.14
N LEU A 58 -1.93 -11.04 13.78
CA LEU A 58 -1.06 -9.89 13.54
C LEU A 58 0.41 -10.25 13.75
N ILE A 59 0.77 -10.88 14.87
CA ILE A 59 2.15 -11.25 15.22
C ILE A 59 2.70 -12.29 14.25
N LEU A 60 1.96 -13.39 14.04
CA LEU A 60 2.43 -14.51 13.22
C LEU A 60 2.53 -14.12 11.75
N CYS A 61 1.50 -13.48 11.20
CA CYS A 61 1.51 -13.06 9.80
C CYS A 61 2.61 -12.04 9.52
N THR A 62 2.79 -11.05 10.40
CA THR A 62 3.87 -10.06 10.24
C THR A 62 5.24 -10.73 10.32
N SER A 63 5.46 -11.59 11.31
CA SER A 63 6.77 -12.25 11.50
C SER A 63 7.12 -13.20 10.37
N VAL A 64 6.21 -14.11 10.04
CA VAL A 64 6.44 -15.12 8.98
C VAL A 64 6.52 -14.44 7.61
N GLY A 65 5.64 -13.51 7.33
CA GLY A 65 5.64 -12.77 6.05
C GLY A 65 6.91 -11.96 5.85
N THR A 66 7.43 -11.33 6.91
CA THR A 66 8.72 -10.63 6.85
C THR A 66 9.86 -11.59 6.54
N LEU A 67 9.91 -12.76 7.18
CA LEU A 67 10.93 -13.78 6.89
C LEU A 67 10.85 -14.28 5.44
N ILE A 68 9.64 -14.50 4.93
CA ILE A 68 9.44 -14.89 3.52
C ILE A 68 9.95 -13.78 2.60
N GLY A 69 9.60 -12.53 2.86
CA GLY A 69 10.02 -11.41 2.04
C GLY A 69 11.52 -11.14 2.08
N GLU A 70 12.16 -11.35 3.24
CA GLU A 70 13.62 -11.27 3.40
C GLU A 70 14.31 -12.38 2.61
N LEU A 71 13.79 -13.60 2.65
CA LEU A 71 14.29 -14.72 1.84
C LEU A 71 14.16 -14.44 0.34
N LEU A 72 13.06 -13.83 -0.07
CA LEU A 72 12.80 -13.44 -1.46
C LEU A 72 13.54 -12.16 -1.88
N ARG A 73 14.14 -11.43 -0.93
CA ARG A 73 14.83 -10.16 -1.16
C ARG A 73 13.96 -9.16 -1.96
N ILE A 74 12.72 -8.95 -1.50
CA ILE A 74 11.75 -8.12 -2.25
C ILE A 74 12.23 -6.67 -2.30
N ASP A 75 12.72 -6.14 -1.19
CA ASP A 75 13.22 -4.75 -1.10
C ASP A 75 14.37 -4.51 -2.08
N ASP A 76 15.34 -5.44 -2.15
CA ASP A 76 16.49 -5.36 -3.06
C ASP A 76 16.03 -5.35 -4.54
N ARG A 77 15.01 -6.16 -4.88
CA ARG A 77 14.44 -6.22 -6.25
C ARG A 77 13.71 -4.92 -6.61
N VAL A 78 12.94 -4.39 -5.67
CA VAL A 78 12.23 -3.12 -5.87
C VAL A 78 13.21 -1.96 -6.00
N GLU A 79 14.28 -1.96 -5.21
CA GLU A 79 15.33 -0.95 -5.31
C GLU A 79 16.07 -1.03 -6.66
N ALA A 80 16.36 -2.24 -7.14
CA ALA A 80 16.95 -2.44 -8.47
C ALA A 80 16.02 -1.94 -9.60
N LEU A 81 14.70 -2.20 -9.51
CA LEU A 81 13.72 -1.67 -10.45
C LEU A 81 13.63 -0.14 -10.38
N GLY A 82 13.70 0.42 -9.17
CA GLY A 82 13.75 1.85 -8.94
C GLY A 82 14.95 2.52 -9.61
N ALA A 83 16.14 1.95 -9.40
CA ALA A 83 17.38 2.43 -10.02
C ALA A 83 17.33 2.34 -11.56
N LEU A 84 16.69 1.31 -12.11
CA LEU A 84 16.49 1.19 -13.56
C LEU A 84 15.55 2.27 -14.10
N ALA A 85 14.47 2.57 -13.37
CA ALA A 85 13.51 3.62 -13.72
C ALA A 85 14.17 5.01 -13.65
N GLU A 86 14.96 5.28 -12.61
CA GLU A 86 15.73 6.53 -12.46
C GLU A 86 16.68 6.77 -13.63
N ARG A 87 17.39 5.73 -14.08
CA ARG A 87 18.29 5.81 -15.26
C ARG A 87 17.55 6.19 -16.55
N LYS A 88 16.30 5.72 -16.72
CA LYS A 88 15.50 6.02 -17.92
C LYS A 88 14.83 7.39 -17.86
N LEU A 89 14.47 7.86 -16.67
CA LEU A 89 13.76 9.14 -16.48
C LEU A 89 14.71 10.35 -16.36
N SER A 90 16.02 10.14 -16.42
CA SER A 90 17.10 11.14 -16.67
C SER A 90 17.16 12.40 -15.79
N LYS A 91 16.28 12.60 -14.80
CA LYS A 91 16.22 13.79 -13.94
C LYS A 91 15.81 13.52 -12.49
N SER A 92 15.75 12.26 -12.06
CA SER A 92 15.28 11.92 -10.73
C SER A 92 16.43 11.93 -9.73
N GLU A 93 16.45 12.91 -8.84
CA GLU A 93 17.31 12.94 -7.66
C GLU A 93 16.88 11.85 -6.70
N GLY A 94 17.38 10.62 -6.77
CA GLY A 94 17.19 9.52 -5.81
C GLY A 94 15.83 9.43 -5.09
N GLY A 95 15.44 8.25 -4.65
CA GLY A 95 14.20 8.07 -3.86
C GLY A 95 12.99 7.55 -4.65
N PHE A 96 13.12 7.25 -5.94
CA PHE A 96 12.04 6.65 -6.74
C PHE A 96 11.52 5.35 -6.11
N ALA A 97 12.42 4.44 -5.74
CA ALA A 97 12.06 3.17 -5.13
C ALA A 97 11.30 3.37 -3.81
N GLN A 98 11.75 4.29 -2.96
CA GLN A 98 11.07 4.61 -1.71
C GLN A 98 9.67 5.17 -1.97
N ALA A 99 9.52 6.13 -2.88
CA ALA A 99 8.24 6.71 -3.27
C ALA A 99 7.28 5.64 -3.81
N PHE A 100 7.79 4.78 -4.71
CA PHE A 100 7.03 3.69 -5.30
C PHE A 100 6.50 2.71 -4.24
N VAL A 101 7.39 2.20 -3.36
CA VAL A 101 6.99 1.25 -2.29
C VAL A 101 6.01 1.91 -1.33
N SER A 102 6.30 3.13 -0.88
CA SER A 102 5.47 3.85 0.06
C SER A 102 4.05 4.02 -0.43
N CYS A 103 3.90 4.51 -1.64
CA CYS A 103 2.60 4.75 -2.24
C CYS A 103 1.90 3.45 -2.64
N SER A 104 2.63 2.43 -3.10
CA SER A 104 2.05 1.12 -3.38
C SER A 104 1.46 0.49 -2.11
N ILE A 105 2.16 0.53 -0.98
CA ILE A 105 1.63 0.04 0.30
C ILE A 105 0.41 0.87 0.70
N LEU A 106 0.51 2.19 0.69
CA LEU A 106 -0.58 3.08 1.12
C LEU A 106 -1.85 2.85 0.30
N PHE A 107 -1.72 2.73 -1.03
CA PHE A 107 -2.89 2.63 -1.92
C PHE A 107 -3.44 1.22 -2.06
N CYS A 108 -2.61 0.17 -1.91
CA CYS A 108 -3.05 -1.22 -2.15
C CYS A 108 -3.48 -1.97 -0.87
N VAL A 109 -3.06 -1.53 0.32
CA VAL A 109 -3.19 -2.32 1.57
C VAL A 109 -4.45 -1.99 2.38
N GLY A 110 -5.25 -1.02 2.00
CA GLY A 110 -6.47 -0.66 2.73
C GLY A 110 -7.65 -1.61 2.49
N SER A 111 -8.53 -1.77 3.49
CA SER A 111 -9.77 -2.54 3.35
C SER A 111 -10.64 -2.06 2.18
N MET A 112 -10.65 -0.75 1.89
CA MET A 112 -11.37 -0.19 0.74
C MET A 112 -10.87 -0.72 -0.61
N ALA A 113 -9.57 -1.01 -0.75
CA ALA A 113 -9.01 -1.58 -1.97
C ALA A 113 -9.54 -3.01 -2.18
N VAL A 114 -9.51 -3.83 -1.13
CA VAL A 114 -9.95 -5.23 -1.21
C VAL A 114 -11.47 -5.32 -1.36
N MET A 115 -12.23 -4.73 -0.42
CA MET A 115 -13.69 -4.80 -0.44
C MET A 115 -14.29 -4.10 -1.66
N GLY A 116 -13.75 -2.94 -2.04
CA GLY A 116 -14.19 -2.23 -3.23
C GLY A 116 -13.95 -3.02 -4.52
N SER A 117 -12.82 -3.73 -4.62
CA SER A 117 -12.52 -4.58 -5.77
C SER A 117 -13.41 -5.82 -5.83
N VAL A 118 -13.66 -6.47 -4.70
CA VAL A 118 -14.57 -7.62 -4.61
C VAL A 118 -16.00 -7.20 -4.97
N GLU A 119 -16.49 -6.10 -4.41
CA GLU A 119 -17.84 -5.55 -4.70
C GLU A 119 -17.99 -5.17 -6.18
N ALA A 120 -16.96 -4.55 -6.75
CA ALA A 120 -16.95 -4.21 -8.18
C ALA A 120 -16.91 -5.45 -9.09
N GLY A 121 -16.28 -6.54 -8.64
CA GLY A 121 -16.17 -7.78 -9.41
C GLY A 121 -17.43 -8.65 -9.35
N ILE A 122 -18.08 -8.73 -8.19
CA ILE A 122 -19.26 -9.59 -7.97
C ILE A 122 -20.54 -8.86 -8.38
N ASN A 123 -20.74 -7.65 -7.85
CA ASN A 123 -21.99 -6.91 -7.95
C ASN A 123 -21.95 -5.80 -9.02
N GLY A 124 -20.78 -5.55 -9.63
CA GLY A 124 -20.59 -4.44 -10.58
C GLY A 124 -20.64 -3.06 -9.92
N ASN A 125 -20.74 -2.99 -8.58
CA ASN A 125 -20.83 -1.74 -7.82
C ASN A 125 -19.43 -1.14 -7.58
N ASN A 126 -19.16 0.01 -8.21
CA ASN A 126 -17.86 0.68 -8.12
C ASN A 126 -17.83 1.84 -7.11
N SER A 127 -18.86 2.02 -6.29
CA SER A 127 -18.99 3.20 -5.42
C SER A 127 -17.82 3.35 -4.44
N ILE A 128 -17.36 2.24 -3.85
CA ILE A 128 -16.21 2.22 -2.92
C ILE A 128 -14.92 2.63 -3.65
N LEU A 129 -14.70 2.10 -4.85
CA LEU A 129 -13.51 2.43 -5.65
C LEU A 129 -13.53 3.87 -6.15
N TYR A 130 -14.71 4.45 -6.45
CA TYR A 130 -14.81 5.86 -6.80
C TYR A 130 -14.52 6.77 -5.62
N ALA A 131 -15.04 6.46 -4.43
CA ALA A 131 -14.69 7.18 -3.21
C ALA A 131 -13.18 7.10 -2.93
N LYS A 132 -12.60 5.90 -3.06
CA LYS A 132 -11.17 5.69 -2.93
C LYS A 132 -10.36 6.47 -3.97
N ALA A 133 -10.81 6.54 -5.22
CA ALA A 133 -10.14 7.30 -6.28
C ALA A 133 -9.98 8.78 -5.92
N VAL A 134 -10.98 9.39 -5.27
CA VAL A 134 -10.88 10.77 -4.79
C VAL A 134 -9.83 10.90 -3.67
N LEU A 135 -9.83 9.98 -2.72
CA LEU A 135 -8.85 9.97 -1.61
C LEU A 135 -7.43 9.75 -2.14
N ASP A 136 -7.25 8.76 -3.00
CA ASP A 136 -5.95 8.42 -3.57
C ASP A 136 -5.43 9.51 -4.51
N PHE A 137 -6.31 10.23 -5.22
CA PHE A 137 -5.94 11.40 -6.02
C PHE A 137 -5.31 12.50 -5.14
N VAL A 138 -5.99 12.86 -4.04
CA VAL A 138 -5.50 13.91 -3.12
C VAL A 138 -4.18 13.47 -2.49
N ALA A 139 -4.10 12.22 -2.04
CA ALA A 139 -2.89 11.67 -1.46
C ALA A 139 -1.74 11.62 -2.49
N SER A 140 -2.00 11.14 -3.71
CA SER A 140 -0.97 11.04 -4.77
C SER A 140 -0.47 12.41 -5.24
N LEU A 141 -1.32 13.43 -5.22
CA LEU A 141 -0.92 14.81 -5.48
C LEU A 141 0.07 15.30 -4.41
N ALA A 142 -0.25 15.08 -3.14
CA ALA A 142 0.61 15.49 -2.03
C ALA A 142 1.93 14.70 -2.01
N PHE A 143 1.88 13.36 -2.17
CA PHE A 143 3.06 12.51 -2.25
C PHE A 143 3.89 12.77 -3.52
N GLY A 144 3.26 13.07 -4.67
CA GLY A 144 3.92 13.43 -5.91
C GLY A 144 4.79 14.68 -5.76
N ALA A 145 4.27 15.69 -5.05
CA ALA A 145 5.01 16.90 -4.73
C ALA A 145 6.17 16.64 -3.73
N GLY A 146 6.00 15.73 -2.78
CA GLY A 146 7.00 15.39 -1.77
C GLY A 146 8.02 14.34 -2.20
N LEU A 147 7.55 13.19 -2.72
CA LEU A 147 8.37 12.02 -3.04
C LEU A 147 8.78 11.92 -4.52
N GLY A 148 8.06 12.58 -5.42
CA GLY A 148 8.40 12.63 -6.85
C GLY A 148 7.84 11.47 -7.68
N ALA A 149 8.57 11.11 -8.76
CA ALA A 149 8.08 10.27 -9.86
C ALA A 149 7.65 8.84 -9.47
N GLY A 150 8.19 8.27 -8.39
CA GLY A 150 7.82 6.93 -7.94
C GLY A 150 6.34 6.78 -7.58
N VAL A 151 5.69 7.91 -7.21
CA VAL A 151 4.25 7.94 -6.92
C VAL A 151 3.40 7.59 -8.14
N MET A 152 3.77 8.11 -9.31
CA MET A 152 3.08 7.77 -10.56
C MET A 152 3.17 6.28 -10.88
N ALA A 153 4.33 5.68 -10.62
CA ALA A 153 4.55 4.25 -10.87
C ALA A 153 3.67 3.37 -9.97
N SER A 154 3.29 3.81 -8.77
CA SER A 154 2.39 3.08 -7.89
C SER A 154 0.98 2.88 -8.47
N SER A 155 0.58 3.71 -9.46
CA SER A 155 -0.68 3.52 -10.19
C SER A 155 -0.77 2.16 -10.89
N VAL A 156 0.38 1.64 -11.33
CA VAL A 156 0.47 0.29 -11.94
C VAL A 156 0.21 -0.79 -10.88
N CYS A 157 0.74 -0.62 -9.66
CA CYS A 157 0.45 -1.53 -8.55
C CYS A 157 -1.03 -1.52 -8.18
N VAL A 158 -1.65 -0.32 -8.11
CA VAL A 158 -3.09 -0.18 -7.88
C VAL A 158 -3.89 -0.91 -8.97
N LEU A 159 -3.53 -0.70 -10.25
CA LEU A 159 -4.20 -1.37 -11.37
C LEU A 159 -4.08 -2.90 -11.30
N ILE A 160 -2.88 -3.42 -10.99
CA ILE A 160 -2.64 -4.86 -10.89
C ILE A 160 -3.38 -5.45 -9.69
N THR A 161 -3.29 -4.82 -8.52
CA THR A 161 -3.87 -5.33 -7.27
C THR A 161 -5.39 -5.27 -7.31
N GLU A 162 -5.97 -4.10 -7.54
CA GLU A 162 -7.42 -3.93 -7.58
C GLU A 162 -8.03 -4.61 -8.81
N GLY A 163 -7.35 -4.54 -9.96
CA GLY A 163 -7.77 -5.23 -11.17
C GLY A 163 -7.74 -6.74 -11.02
N GLY A 164 -6.68 -7.28 -10.46
CA GLY A 164 -6.56 -8.70 -10.13
C GLY A 164 -7.64 -9.18 -9.17
N LEU A 165 -7.86 -8.44 -8.08
CA LEU A 165 -8.93 -8.72 -7.11
C LEU A 165 -10.32 -8.65 -7.77
N THR A 166 -10.57 -7.65 -8.60
CA THR A 166 -11.86 -7.50 -9.31
C THR A 166 -12.11 -8.64 -10.31
N LEU A 167 -11.09 -9.05 -11.06
CA LEU A 167 -11.21 -10.15 -12.03
C LEU A 167 -11.35 -11.51 -11.35
N LEU A 168 -10.70 -11.71 -10.22
CA LEU A 168 -10.72 -12.95 -9.46
C LEU A 168 -11.77 -12.93 -8.33
N ALA A 169 -12.60 -11.89 -8.25
CA ALA A 169 -13.53 -11.66 -7.15
C ALA A 169 -14.42 -12.87 -6.86
N SER A 170 -14.99 -13.49 -7.88
CA SER A 170 -15.86 -14.67 -7.71
C SER A 170 -15.14 -15.88 -7.10
N ALA A 171 -13.84 -16.04 -7.40
CA ALA A 171 -13.03 -17.13 -6.85
C ALA A 171 -12.48 -16.79 -5.45
N LEU A 172 -12.19 -15.52 -5.19
CA LEU A 172 -11.57 -15.06 -3.96
C LEU A 172 -12.58 -14.71 -2.86
N SER A 173 -13.81 -14.32 -3.24
CA SER A 173 -14.83 -13.88 -2.29
C SER A 173 -15.08 -14.85 -1.12
N PRO A 174 -15.10 -16.18 -1.30
CA PRO A 174 -15.27 -17.09 -0.18
C PRO A 174 -14.16 -17.04 0.87
N TYR A 175 -12.96 -16.61 0.46
CA TYR A 175 -11.77 -16.51 1.33
C TYR A 175 -11.54 -15.10 1.88
N LEU A 176 -12.12 -14.08 1.25
CA LEU A 176 -11.98 -12.67 1.63
C LEU A 176 -13.16 -12.21 2.49
N THR A 177 -13.39 -12.91 3.60
CA THR A 177 -14.39 -12.50 4.59
C THR A 177 -14.01 -11.14 5.23
N GLU A 178 -14.98 -10.46 5.84
CA GLU A 178 -14.71 -9.19 6.55
C GLU A 178 -13.59 -9.35 7.59
N ARG A 179 -13.57 -10.49 8.31
CA ARG A 179 -12.52 -10.81 9.28
C ARG A 179 -11.15 -10.92 8.62
N VAL A 180 -11.04 -11.69 7.54
CA VAL A 180 -9.77 -11.83 6.77
C VAL A 180 -9.28 -10.48 6.27
N VAL A 181 -10.17 -9.68 5.67
CA VAL A 181 -9.84 -8.34 5.15
C VAL A 181 -9.46 -7.38 6.27
N GLY A 182 -10.11 -7.47 7.42
CA GLY A 182 -9.77 -6.73 8.63
C GLY A 182 -8.35 -7.05 9.11
N GLU A 183 -7.98 -8.33 9.20
CA GLU A 183 -6.63 -8.75 9.60
C GLU A 183 -5.58 -8.40 8.55
N MET A 184 -5.88 -8.51 7.24
CA MET A 184 -5.00 -8.01 6.17
C MET A 184 -4.74 -6.50 6.32
N SER A 185 -5.76 -5.73 6.65
CA SER A 185 -5.66 -4.30 6.89
C SER A 185 -4.81 -4.00 8.14
N ALA A 186 -4.97 -4.78 9.21
CA ALA A 186 -4.19 -4.63 10.44
C ALA A 186 -2.69 -4.91 10.20
N VAL A 187 -2.37 -6.01 9.51
CA VAL A 187 -0.99 -6.32 9.10
C VAL A 187 -0.43 -5.22 8.21
N GLY A 188 -1.21 -4.75 7.24
CA GLY A 188 -0.84 -3.61 6.41
C GLY A 188 -0.59 -2.33 7.21
N GLY A 189 -1.32 -2.13 8.30
CA GLY A 189 -1.08 -1.07 9.26
C GLY A 189 0.33 -1.10 9.84
N VAL A 190 0.86 -2.29 10.16
CA VAL A 190 2.25 -2.44 10.62
C VAL A 190 3.24 -1.95 9.55
N LEU A 191 2.98 -2.25 8.27
CA LEU A 191 3.82 -1.76 7.16
C LEU A 191 3.76 -0.22 7.07
N LEU A 192 2.58 0.38 7.25
CA LEU A 192 2.41 1.84 7.27
C LEU A 192 3.17 2.49 8.42
N LEU A 193 3.22 1.86 9.60
CA LEU A 193 4.04 2.32 10.73
C LEU A 193 5.52 2.30 10.37
N GLY A 194 6.02 1.19 9.83
CA GLY A 194 7.39 1.06 9.36
C GLY A 194 7.76 2.10 8.30
N LEU A 195 6.84 2.35 7.35
CA LEU A 195 6.97 3.38 6.35
C LEU A 195 7.08 4.78 6.95
N SER A 196 6.22 5.11 7.92
CA SER A 196 6.21 6.41 8.59
C SER A 196 7.53 6.69 9.31
N ILE A 197 8.09 5.67 9.97
CA ILE A 197 9.40 5.75 10.64
C ILE A 197 10.50 6.07 9.61
N ASN A 198 10.45 5.45 8.43
CA ASN A 198 11.39 5.74 7.35
C ASN A 198 11.24 7.16 6.81
N LEU A 199 10.01 7.63 6.60
CA LEU A 199 9.71 8.98 6.09
C LEU A 199 10.11 10.08 7.08
N LEU A 200 9.99 9.82 8.39
CA LEU A 200 10.42 10.74 9.46
C LEU A 200 11.93 10.72 9.67
N GLY A 201 12.66 9.79 9.07
CA GLY A 201 14.11 9.68 9.26
C GLY A 201 14.52 9.34 10.69
N LEU A 202 13.66 8.63 11.45
CA LEU A 202 13.90 8.29 12.86
C LEU A 202 14.99 7.23 13.06
N ARG A 203 15.39 6.53 12.01
CA ARG A 203 16.46 5.52 12.03
C ARG A 203 17.60 5.91 11.10
N GLN A 204 18.83 5.53 11.49
CA GLN A 204 20.01 5.68 10.62
C GLN A 204 19.93 4.74 9.41
N GLU A 205 19.46 3.52 9.62
CA GLU A 205 19.24 2.55 8.54
C GLU A 205 17.74 2.44 8.24
N ARG A 206 17.40 2.49 6.95
CA ARG A 206 16.02 2.33 6.48
C ARG A 206 15.49 0.93 6.80
N MET A 207 14.28 0.85 7.31
CA MET A 207 13.56 -0.41 7.45
C MET A 207 13.17 -0.92 6.05
N ARG A 208 13.43 -2.19 5.77
CA ARG A 208 13.08 -2.86 4.50
C ARG A 208 11.60 -3.24 4.46
N VAL A 209 10.74 -2.23 4.46
CA VAL A 209 9.28 -2.42 4.56
C VAL A 209 8.72 -3.23 3.38
N ALA A 210 9.34 -3.17 2.20
CA ALA A 210 8.92 -4.00 1.06
C ALA A 210 9.07 -5.51 1.34
N ASN A 211 10.02 -5.93 2.19
CA ASN A 211 10.13 -7.33 2.60
C ASN A 211 8.98 -7.78 3.52
N MET A 212 8.18 -6.85 4.05
CA MET A 212 6.99 -7.19 4.85
C MET A 212 5.74 -7.40 3.98
N LEU A 213 5.76 -7.10 2.68
CA LEU A 213 4.60 -7.22 1.78
C LEU A 213 3.93 -8.60 1.79
N PRO A 214 4.64 -9.75 1.81
CA PRO A 214 3.99 -11.06 1.87
C PRO A 214 3.11 -11.24 3.11
N ALA A 215 3.42 -10.56 4.22
CA ALA A 215 2.65 -10.64 5.45
C ALA A 215 1.19 -10.27 5.27
N VAL A 216 0.89 -9.28 4.40
CA VAL A 216 -0.47 -8.78 4.15
C VAL A 216 -1.40 -9.86 3.61
N PHE A 217 -0.87 -10.85 2.90
CA PHE A 217 -1.65 -11.92 2.29
C PHE A 217 -1.79 -13.17 3.18
N LEU A 218 -0.98 -13.30 4.23
CA LEU A 218 -1.01 -14.48 5.10
C LEU A 218 -2.31 -14.65 5.90
N PRO A 219 -3.05 -13.61 6.29
CA PRO A 219 -4.35 -13.77 6.93
C PRO A 219 -5.36 -14.58 6.12
N ILE A 220 -5.25 -14.58 4.78
CA ILE A 220 -6.10 -15.40 3.89
C ILE A 220 -5.96 -16.90 4.21
N ALA A 221 -4.77 -17.34 4.60
CA ALA A 221 -4.52 -18.73 5.00
C ALA A 221 -4.66 -18.94 6.51
N TYR A 222 -4.22 -17.97 7.31
CA TYR A 222 -4.22 -18.07 8.77
C TYR A 222 -5.63 -18.16 9.36
N VAL A 223 -6.53 -17.26 8.96
CA VAL A 223 -7.87 -17.18 9.58
C VAL A 223 -8.68 -18.47 9.37
N PRO A 224 -8.80 -19.04 8.15
CA PRO A 224 -9.50 -20.31 7.98
C PRO A 224 -8.83 -21.47 8.71
N LEU A 225 -7.49 -21.49 8.79
CA LEU A 225 -6.76 -22.54 9.52
C LEU A 225 -7.01 -22.45 11.02
N TYR A 226 -7.01 -21.24 11.57
CA TYR A 226 -7.31 -21.00 12.98
C TYR A 226 -8.75 -21.42 13.32
N ASP A 227 -9.72 -21.07 12.48
CA ASP A 227 -11.12 -21.44 12.69
C ASP A 227 -11.30 -22.97 12.66
N LEU A 228 -10.65 -23.65 11.71
CA LEU A 228 -10.65 -25.12 11.65
C LEU A 228 -10.05 -25.77 12.90
N ILE A 229 -8.97 -25.23 13.42
CA ILE A 229 -8.32 -25.76 14.65
C ILE A 229 -9.21 -25.50 15.87
N SER A 230 -9.83 -24.32 15.95
CA SER A 230 -10.70 -23.97 17.08
C SER A 230 -11.99 -24.77 17.14
N GLU A 231 -12.46 -25.32 16.00
CA GLU A 231 -13.61 -26.23 15.94
C GLU A 231 -13.26 -27.66 16.36
N LEU A 232 -11.96 -28.04 16.35
CA LEU A 232 -11.50 -29.37 16.70
C LEU A 232 -11.14 -29.53 18.19
N ILE A 233 -11.02 -28.42 18.93
CA ILE A 233 -10.69 -28.37 20.36
C ILE A 233 -11.93 -28.03 21.17
#